data_5e1d1d438734d8b25dd27c1b622b7828
#
_entry.id   5e1d1d438734d8b25dd27c1b622b7828
#
_cell.length_a   1.000
_cell.length_b   1.000
_cell.length_c   1.000
_cell.angle_alpha   90.00
_cell.angle_beta   90.00
_cell.angle_gamma   90.00
#
_symmetry.space_group_name_H-M   'P 1'
#
loop_
_entity.id
_entity.type
_entity.pdbx_description
1 polymer ?
#
loop_
_entity_poly.entity_id
_entity_poly.type
_entity_poly.pdbx_seq_one_letter_code
_entity_poly.pdbx_strand_id
1 'polypeptide(L)' 'MNREEKNNLVPVWERATITLEEAAAYTGIGVRKLREMTDEPTCDFVMWVGNRRMIKRRKLDEYLENAYSV' A
#
# COMPACT_ATOMS: atom_id res chain seq x y z
N MET A 1 14.01 -20.41 -3.96
CA MET A 1 13.26 -19.26 -4.47
C MET A 1 13.62 -18.03 -3.65
N ASN A 2 13.99 -16.94 -4.29
CA ASN A 2 14.36 -15.73 -3.57
C ASN A 2 13.10 -14.90 -3.24
N ARG A 3 13.29 -13.79 -2.51
CA ARG A 3 12.20 -12.95 -2.03
C ARG A 3 11.37 -12.35 -3.15
N GLU A 4 12.01 -11.91 -4.24
CA GLU A 4 11.33 -11.34 -5.38
C GLU A 4 10.45 -12.35 -6.09
N GLU A 5 10.96 -13.56 -6.25
CA GLU A 5 10.20 -14.64 -6.87
C GLU A 5 8.93 -14.97 -6.08
N LYS A 6 9.03 -14.99 -4.73
CA LYS A 6 7.87 -15.22 -3.89
C LYS A 6 6.84 -14.11 -4.07
N ASN A 7 7.28 -12.84 -4.12
CA ASN A 7 6.37 -11.72 -4.28
C ASN A 7 5.67 -11.75 -5.63
N ASN A 8 6.35 -12.25 -6.67
CA ASN A 8 5.78 -12.32 -8.00
C ASN A 8 4.76 -13.45 -8.18
N LEU A 9 4.73 -14.42 -7.25
CA LEU A 9 3.78 -15.54 -7.31
C LEU A 9 2.38 -15.13 -6.84
N VAL A 10 2.26 -14.06 -6.08
CA VAL A 10 0.97 -13.59 -5.55
C VAL A 10 0.65 -12.24 -6.16
N PRO A 11 -0.43 -12.12 -6.93
CA PRO A 11 -0.82 -10.82 -7.49
C PRO A 11 -1.04 -9.77 -6.40
N VAL A 12 -0.79 -8.51 -6.74
CA VAL A 12 -0.91 -7.40 -5.79
C VAL A 12 -2.29 -7.38 -5.13
N TRP A 13 -3.35 -7.62 -5.90
CA TRP A 13 -4.73 -7.56 -5.39
C TRP A 13 -5.08 -8.71 -4.42
N GLU A 14 -4.20 -9.69 -4.27
CA GLU A 14 -4.37 -10.80 -3.34
C GLU A 14 -3.43 -10.71 -2.13
N ARG A 15 -2.48 -9.77 -2.14
CA ARG A 15 -1.54 -9.62 -1.04
C ARG A 15 -2.16 -8.84 0.11
N ALA A 16 -1.81 -9.23 1.34
CA ALA A 16 -2.25 -8.52 2.53
C ALA A 16 -1.55 -7.17 2.66
N THR A 17 -0.26 -7.12 2.34
CA THR A 17 0.54 -5.89 2.38
C THR A 17 1.27 -5.69 1.05
N ILE A 18 1.42 -4.44 0.66
CA ILE A 18 2.09 -4.07 -0.60
C ILE A 18 3.00 -2.87 -0.35
N THR A 19 3.96 -2.65 -1.25
CA THR A 19 4.85 -1.50 -1.17
C THR A 19 4.14 -0.24 -1.64
N LEU A 20 4.76 0.93 -1.41
CA LEU A 20 4.21 2.19 -1.93
C LEU A 20 4.13 2.17 -3.46
N GLU A 21 5.15 1.65 -4.11
CA GLU A 21 5.18 1.56 -5.57
C GLU A 21 4.08 0.66 -6.10
N GLU A 22 3.86 -0.48 -5.43
CA GLU A 22 2.79 -1.40 -5.79
C GLU A 22 1.43 -0.76 -5.56
N ALA A 23 1.28 -0.02 -4.46
CA ALA A 23 0.04 0.68 -4.16
C ALA A 23 -0.23 1.78 -5.20
N ALA A 24 0.80 2.47 -5.66
CA ALA A 24 0.66 3.48 -6.70
C ALA A 24 0.14 2.86 -8.00
N ALA A 25 0.71 1.74 -8.41
CA ALA A 25 0.26 1.02 -9.59
C ALA A 25 -1.18 0.49 -9.44
N TYR A 26 -1.50 0.00 -8.25
CA TYR A 26 -2.80 -0.59 -7.94
C TYR A 26 -3.92 0.45 -7.90
N THR A 27 -3.65 1.63 -7.34
CA THR A 27 -4.67 2.66 -7.11
C THR A 27 -4.68 3.76 -8.15
N GLY A 28 -3.57 3.97 -8.85
CA GLY A 28 -3.41 5.13 -9.72
C GLY A 28 -3.02 6.41 -8.98
N ILE A 29 -2.83 6.33 -7.66
CA ILE A 29 -2.36 7.47 -6.86
C ILE A 29 -0.83 7.48 -6.89
N GLY A 30 -0.22 8.64 -7.13
CA GLY A 30 1.24 8.74 -7.20
C GLY A 30 1.92 8.39 -5.89
N VAL A 31 3.15 7.88 -5.98
CA VAL A 31 3.95 7.48 -4.81
C VAL A 31 4.13 8.63 -3.84
N ARG A 32 4.38 9.85 -4.35
CA ARG A 32 4.55 11.02 -3.50
C ARG A 32 3.32 11.27 -2.65
N LYS A 33 2.14 11.19 -3.25
CA LYS A 33 0.88 11.40 -2.54
C LYS A 33 0.65 10.31 -1.50
N LEU A 34 0.90 9.06 -1.86
CA LEU A 34 0.79 7.94 -0.92
C LEU A 34 1.74 8.11 0.25
N ARG A 35 2.95 8.61 0.00
CA ARG A 35 3.92 8.88 1.06
C ARG A 35 3.39 9.93 2.03
N GLU A 36 2.83 11.03 1.50
CA GLU A 36 2.21 12.07 2.32
C GLU A 36 1.06 11.52 3.16
N MET A 37 0.20 10.70 2.54
CA MET A 37 -0.94 10.11 3.24
C MET A 37 -0.50 9.20 4.37
N THR A 38 0.56 8.41 4.15
CA THR A 38 1.05 7.46 5.16
C THR A 38 1.90 8.13 6.24
N ASP A 39 2.30 9.38 6.05
CA ASP A 39 3.00 10.16 7.08
C ASP A 39 2.02 10.71 8.12
N GLU A 40 0.72 10.74 7.82
CA GLU A 40 -0.28 11.24 8.76
C GLU A 40 -0.45 10.28 9.93
N PRO A 41 -0.46 10.80 11.18
CA PRO A 41 -0.63 9.94 12.36
C PRO A 41 -1.94 9.16 12.37
N THR A 42 -2.96 9.66 11.67
CA THR A 42 -4.29 9.04 11.63
C THR A 42 -4.42 7.99 10.52
N CYS A 43 -3.37 7.78 9.72
CA CYS A 43 -3.42 6.80 8.64
C CYS A 43 -3.52 5.39 9.20
N ASP A 44 -4.59 4.67 8.86
CA ASP A 44 -4.82 3.31 9.37
C ASP A 44 -4.41 2.22 8.37
N PHE A 45 -3.98 2.61 7.17
CA PHE A 45 -3.57 1.63 6.16
C PHE A 45 -2.05 1.51 6.00
N VAL A 46 -1.27 2.19 6.82
CA VAL A 46 0.19 2.06 6.81
C VAL A 46 0.64 1.05 7.86
N MET A 47 1.70 0.28 7.55
CA MET A 47 2.32 -0.64 8.48
C MET A 47 3.83 -0.59 8.26
N TRP A 48 4.58 -0.59 9.34
CA TRP A 48 6.02 -0.62 9.28
C TRP A 48 6.52 -2.04 9.52
N VAL A 49 7.34 -2.54 8.60
CA VAL A 49 8.01 -3.82 8.74
C VAL A 49 9.50 -3.50 8.84
N GLY A 50 10.00 -3.42 10.07
CA GLY A 50 11.34 -2.89 10.30
C GLY A 50 11.40 -1.43 9.85
N ASN A 51 12.30 -1.13 8.92
CA ASN A 51 12.44 0.21 8.35
C ASN A 51 11.62 0.42 7.08
N ARG A 52 10.87 -0.59 6.66
CA ARG A 52 10.11 -0.54 5.42
C ARG A 52 8.68 -0.11 5.69
N ARG A 53 8.22 0.88 4.93
CA ARG A 53 6.84 1.34 4.94
C ARG A 53 6.05 0.44 3.99
N MET A 54 5.00 -0.19 4.51
CA MET A 54 4.13 -1.07 3.74
C MET A 54 2.70 -0.57 3.84
N ILE A 55 1.88 -0.96 2.90
CA ILE A 55 0.46 -0.58 2.85
C ILE A 55 -0.38 -1.82 3.14
N LYS A 56 -1.31 -1.70 4.06
CA LYS A 56 -2.34 -2.72 4.31
C LYS A 56 -3.37 -2.58 3.21
N ARG A 57 -3.34 -3.47 2.22
CA ARG A 57 -4.13 -3.30 1.01
C ARG A 57 -5.63 -3.18 1.27
N ARG A 58 -6.18 -4.03 2.12
CA ARG A 58 -7.62 -3.99 2.40
C ARG A 58 -8.04 -2.70 3.08
N LYS A 59 -7.22 -2.17 3.97
CA LYS A 59 -7.49 -0.90 4.63
C LYS A 59 -7.41 0.26 3.65
N LEU A 60 -6.49 0.19 2.71
CA LEU A 60 -6.41 1.18 1.64
C LEU A 60 -7.67 1.12 0.77
N ASP A 61 -8.14 -0.08 0.43
CA ASP A 61 -9.39 -0.25 -0.33
C ASP A 61 -10.56 0.40 0.39
N GLU A 62 -10.70 0.16 1.70
CA GLU A 62 -11.75 0.78 2.51
C GLU A 62 -11.66 2.29 2.51
N TYR A 63 -10.44 2.81 2.66
CA TYR A 63 -10.20 4.25 2.63
C TYR A 63 -10.68 4.85 1.31
N LEU A 64 -10.33 4.21 0.19
CA LEU A 64 -10.69 4.69 -1.13
C LEU A 64 -12.19 4.63 -1.38
N GLU A 65 -12.88 3.62 -0.86
CA GLU A 65 -14.32 3.52 -0.97
C GLU A 65 -15.04 4.68 -0.30
N ASN A 66 -14.47 5.21 0.77
CA ASN A 66 -15.07 6.28 1.54
C ASN A 66 -14.52 7.67 1.21
N ALA A 67 -13.46 7.73 0.40
CA ALA A 67 -12.83 9.00 0.05
C ALA A 67 -13.52 9.63 -1.16
N TYR A 68 -13.78 10.91 -1.06
CA TYR A 68 -14.26 11.68 -2.21
C TYR A 68 -13.08 12.16 -3.07
N SER A 69 -11.98 12.53 -2.42
CA SER A 69 -10.76 12.94 -3.10
C SER A 69 -9.55 12.69 -2.21
N VAL A 70 -8.40 12.66 -2.81
CA VAL A 70 -7.15 12.48 -2.07
C VAL A 70 -6.12 13.54 -2.43
#